data_b33eff541092f2a3b53c882c7642e602
#
_entry.id   b33eff541092f2a3b53c882c7642e602
#
_cell.length_a   1.000
_cell.length_b   1.000
_cell.length_c   1.000
_cell.angle_alpha   90.00
_cell.angle_beta   90.00
_cell.angle_gamma   90.00
#
_symmetry.space_group_name_H-M   'P 1'
#
loop_
_entity.id
_entity.type
_entity.pdbx_description
1 polymer ?
#
loop_
_entity_poly.entity_id
_entity_poly.type
_entity_poly.pdbx_seq_one_letter_code
_entity_poly.pdbx_strand_id
1 'polypeptide(L)'
;MEIKIQAIHFEATEKLEQFIEKKLSKLAKFNDEIGRVEVSLKVVKPETAMNKEAALRAIMPGKELFAQETCNTFEEAIDQTVESLLRQASKYKEKQKNR
;
A
#
# COMPACT_ATOMS: atom_id res chain seq x y z
N MET A 1 0.98 4.37 13.40
CA MET A 1 1.56 3.95 12.10
C MET A 1 1.92 5.20 11.31
N GLU A 2 3.15 5.27 10.87
CA GLU A 2 3.62 6.37 10.04
C GLU A 2 3.34 6.05 8.57
N ILE A 3 2.86 7.02 7.82
CA ILE A 3 2.58 6.85 6.39
C ILE A 3 3.40 7.88 5.62
N LYS A 4 4.20 7.39 4.68
CA LYS A 4 4.99 8.25 3.80
C LYS A 4 4.54 8.02 2.36
N ILE A 5 4.07 9.07 1.71
CA ILE A 5 3.58 9.00 0.33
C ILE A 5 4.54 9.75 -0.58
N GLN A 6 5.01 9.08 -1.62
CA GLN A 6 5.88 9.68 -2.63
C GLN A 6 5.24 9.53 -4.00
N ALA A 7 4.96 10.65 -4.65
CA ALA A 7 4.48 10.66 -6.03
C ALA A 7 5.65 11.00 -6.94
N ILE A 8 5.97 10.11 -7.88
CA ILE A 8 7.13 10.24 -8.75
C ILE A 8 6.75 11.00 -10.00
N HIS A 9 7.34 12.18 -10.17
CA HIS A 9 7.15 13.09 -11.33
C HIS A 9 5.74 13.68 -11.43
N PHE A 10 5.00 13.74 -10.32
CA PHE A 10 3.74 14.47 -10.24
C PHE A 10 3.44 14.75 -8.77
N GLU A 11 2.43 15.57 -8.52
CA GLU A 11 2.00 15.85 -7.15
C GLU A 11 0.70 15.12 -6.86
N ALA A 12 0.68 14.36 -5.76
CA ALA A 12 -0.55 13.72 -5.32
C ALA A 12 -1.50 14.78 -4.77
N THR A 13 -2.78 14.72 -5.16
CA THR A 13 -3.77 15.63 -4.63
C THR A 13 -4.06 15.29 -3.18
N GLU A 14 -4.52 16.30 -2.44
CA GLU A 14 -4.95 16.09 -1.05
C GLU A 14 -6.02 15.00 -0.96
N LYS A 15 -6.94 14.99 -1.92
CA LYS A 15 -8.01 14.00 -1.97
C LYS A 15 -7.46 12.59 -2.12
N LEU A 16 -6.45 12.41 -2.97
CA LEU A 16 -5.80 11.11 -3.15
C LEU A 16 -5.06 10.69 -1.89
N GLU A 17 -4.36 11.63 -1.26
CA GLU A 17 -3.65 11.35 -0.01
C GLU A 17 -4.61 10.91 1.09
N GLN A 18 -5.75 11.59 1.20
CA GLN A 18 -6.78 11.21 2.18
C GLN A 18 -7.35 9.83 1.91
N PHE A 19 -7.56 9.51 0.64
CA PHE A 19 -8.03 8.18 0.24
C PHE A 19 -7.02 7.11 0.67
N ILE A 20 -5.73 7.35 0.42
CA ILE A 20 -4.67 6.41 0.77
C ILE A 20 -4.62 6.21 2.29
N GLU A 21 -4.66 7.30 3.05
CA GLU A 21 -4.64 7.23 4.52
C GLU A 21 -5.83 6.44 5.06
N LYS A 22 -7.01 6.67 4.50
CA LYS A 22 -8.22 5.95 4.90
C LYS A 22 -8.10 4.46 4.63
N LYS A 23 -7.59 4.08 3.47
CA LYS A 23 -7.42 2.66 3.12
C LYS A 23 -6.35 2.01 3.99
N LEU A 24 -5.26 2.70 4.26
CA LEU A 24 -4.18 2.17 5.09
C LEU A 24 -4.57 2.02 6.54
N SER A 25 -5.59 2.76 7.00
CA SER A 25 -6.07 2.60 8.37
C SER A 25 -6.56 1.16 8.64
N LYS A 26 -7.00 0.46 7.60
CA LYS A 26 -7.39 -0.96 7.72
C LYS A 26 -6.22 -1.83 8.11
N LEU A 27 -5.04 -1.54 7.58
CA LEU A 27 -3.82 -2.28 7.95
C LEU A 27 -3.46 -2.06 9.41
N ALA A 28 -3.56 -0.82 9.88
CA ALA A 28 -3.26 -0.49 11.27
C ALA A 28 -4.20 -1.21 12.22
N LYS A 29 -5.48 -1.31 11.87
CA LYS A 29 -6.47 -2.03 12.69
C LYS A 29 -6.24 -3.53 12.67
N PHE A 30 -5.78 -4.06 11.56
CA PHE A 30 -5.55 -5.49 11.40
C PHE A 30 -4.28 -5.94 12.14
N ASN A 31 -3.23 -5.13 12.09
CA ASN A 31 -1.95 -5.49 12.71
C ASN A 31 -1.25 -4.23 13.23
N ASP A 32 -1.22 -4.07 14.54
CA ASP A 32 -0.63 -2.91 15.20
C ASP A 32 0.91 -2.95 15.24
N GLU A 33 1.51 -4.05 14.80
CA GLU A 33 2.98 -4.13 14.68
C GLU A 33 3.51 -3.37 13.47
N ILE A 34 2.64 -3.02 12.52
CA ILE A 34 3.06 -2.23 11.37
C ILE A 34 3.36 -0.81 11.83
N GLY A 35 4.64 -0.45 11.89
CA GLY A 35 5.05 0.85 12.36
C GLY A 35 5.08 1.92 11.28
N ARG A 36 5.25 1.50 10.02
CA ARG A 36 5.39 2.44 8.91
C ARG A 36 4.93 1.80 7.61
N VAL A 37 4.28 2.59 6.76
CA VAL A 37 3.95 2.18 5.39
C VAL A 37 4.50 3.23 4.44
N GLU A 38 5.31 2.79 3.50
CA GLU A 38 5.83 3.64 2.43
C GLU A 38 5.01 3.40 1.17
N VAL A 39 4.47 4.48 0.61
CA VAL A 39 3.64 4.44 -0.58
C VAL A 39 4.37 5.13 -1.72
N SER A 40 4.51 4.45 -2.85
CA SER A 40 5.10 5.03 -4.04
C SER A 40 4.07 5.00 -5.16
N LEU A 41 3.85 6.15 -5.79
CA LEU A 41 2.90 6.30 -6.88
C LEU A 41 3.64 6.74 -8.15
N LYS A 42 3.36 6.07 -9.25
CA LYS A 42 4.08 6.33 -10.49
C LYS A 42 3.15 6.10 -11.69
N VAL A 43 3.29 6.94 -12.71
CA VAL A 43 2.63 6.70 -14.00
C VAL A 43 3.63 5.98 -14.89
N VAL A 44 3.30 4.74 -15.28
CA VAL A 44 4.14 3.94 -16.17
C VAL A 44 3.49 3.92 -17.55
N LYS A 45 4.29 4.10 -18.60
CA LYS A 45 3.80 4.11 -19.98
C LYS A 45 2.60 5.05 -20.16
N PRO A 46 2.79 6.39 -20.07
CA PRO A 46 1.68 7.34 -20.03
C PRO A 46 0.68 7.25 -21.18
N GLU A 47 1.07 6.73 -22.32
CA GLU A 47 0.22 6.62 -23.50
C GLU A 47 -0.69 5.39 -23.52
N THR A 48 -0.62 4.54 -22.49
CA THR A 48 -1.45 3.34 -22.41
C THR A 48 -2.48 3.45 -21.31
N ALA A 49 -3.54 2.63 -21.39
CA ALA A 49 -4.47 2.43 -20.27
C ALA A 49 -3.78 1.56 -19.21
N MET A 50 -4.33 1.54 -18.00
CA MET A 50 -3.76 0.77 -16.88
C MET A 50 -2.29 1.13 -16.65
N ASN A 51 -2.06 2.42 -16.46
CA ASN A 51 -0.70 2.93 -16.31
C ASN A 51 -0.44 3.59 -14.95
N LYS A 52 -1.35 3.45 -14.01
CA LYS A 52 -1.19 4.00 -12.66
C LYS A 52 -0.69 2.92 -11.72
N GLU A 53 0.58 3.04 -11.33
CA GLU A 53 1.23 2.04 -10.48
C GLU A 53 1.31 2.53 -9.04
N ALA A 54 0.92 1.67 -8.11
CA ALA A 54 1.09 1.92 -6.68
C ALA A 54 1.91 0.79 -6.08
N ALA A 55 2.90 1.13 -5.27
CA ALA A 55 3.71 0.17 -4.55
C ALA A 55 3.65 0.53 -3.06
N LEU A 56 3.37 -0.46 -2.23
CA LEU A 56 3.27 -0.28 -0.79
C LEU A 56 4.24 -1.22 -0.09
N ARG A 57 5.00 -0.65 0.84
CA ARG A 57 5.90 -1.42 1.71
C ARG A 57 5.47 -1.19 3.16
N ALA A 58 5.04 -2.26 3.81
CA ALA A 58 4.66 -2.21 5.23
C ALA A 58 5.82 -2.74 6.06
N ILE A 59 6.31 -1.92 6.99
CA ILE A 59 7.51 -2.23 7.77
C ILE A 59 7.09 -2.59 9.18
N MET A 60 7.50 -3.80 9.61
CA MET A 60 7.24 -4.36 10.92
C MET A 60 8.57 -4.78 11.54
N PRO A 61 8.62 -4.98 12.87
CA PRO A 61 9.85 -5.48 13.48
C PRO A 61 10.28 -6.81 12.85
N GLY A 62 11.47 -6.81 12.22
CA GLY A 62 12.04 -8.01 11.62
C GLY A 62 11.37 -8.50 10.35
N LYS A 63 10.44 -7.72 9.77
CA LYS A 63 9.69 -8.16 8.59
C LYS A 63 9.22 -6.97 7.76
N GLU A 64 9.25 -7.13 6.44
CA GLU A 64 8.63 -6.19 5.52
C GLU A 64 7.63 -6.94 4.64
N LEU A 65 6.49 -6.31 4.42
CA LEU A 65 5.50 -6.80 3.45
C LEU A 65 5.48 -5.85 2.27
N PHE A 66 5.33 -6.37 1.07
CA PHE A 66 5.37 -5.58 -0.14
C PHE A 66 4.25 -5.98 -1.08
N ALA A 67 3.60 -4.98 -1.71
CA ALA A 67 2.62 -5.21 -2.77
C ALA A 67 2.74 -4.11 -3.81
N GLN A 68 2.52 -4.46 -5.06
CA GLN A 68 2.60 -3.54 -6.18
C GLN A 68 1.52 -3.92 -7.20
N GLU A 69 0.76 -2.93 -7.65
CA GLU A 69 -0.30 -3.13 -8.63
C GLU A 69 -0.33 -1.97 -9.60
N THR A 70 -0.71 -2.25 -10.84
CA THR A 70 -0.88 -1.24 -11.89
C THR A 70 -2.29 -1.33 -12.41
N CYS A 71 -3.02 -0.22 -12.35
CA CYS A 71 -4.43 -0.15 -12.70
C CYS A 71 -4.74 1.10 -13.51
N ASN A 72 -5.99 1.30 -13.85
CA ASN A 72 -6.43 2.50 -14.58
C ASN A 72 -6.38 3.76 -13.72
N THR A 73 -6.56 3.62 -12.42
CA THR A 73 -6.51 4.75 -11.49
C THR A 73 -5.63 4.39 -10.30
N PHE A 74 -5.10 5.43 -9.63
CA PHE A 74 -4.35 5.20 -8.40
C PHE A 74 -5.23 4.62 -7.30
N GLU A 75 -6.49 5.03 -7.25
CA GLU A 75 -7.44 4.52 -6.26
C GLU A 75 -7.61 3.01 -6.37
N GLU A 76 -7.78 2.50 -7.59
CA GLU A 76 -7.84 1.06 -7.81
C GLU A 76 -6.55 0.36 -7.41
N ALA A 77 -5.41 0.93 -7.80
CA ALA A 77 -4.11 0.34 -7.51
C ALA A 77 -3.88 0.29 -5.99
N ILE A 78 -4.23 1.35 -5.28
CA ILE A 78 -4.11 1.39 -3.82
C ILE A 78 -5.03 0.35 -3.19
N ASP A 79 -6.27 0.26 -3.65
CA ASP A 79 -7.24 -0.69 -3.11
C ASP A 79 -6.72 -2.14 -3.24
N GLN A 80 -6.19 -2.50 -4.40
CA GLN A 80 -5.66 -3.83 -4.65
C GLN A 80 -4.38 -4.12 -3.85
N THR A 81 -3.50 -3.13 -3.72
CA THR A 81 -2.28 -3.31 -2.93
C THR A 81 -2.59 -3.46 -1.44
N VAL A 82 -3.55 -2.70 -0.92
CA VAL A 82 -3.96 -2.84 0.47
C VAL A 82 -4.53 -4.24 0.73
N GLU A 83 -5.38 -4.74 -0.17
CA GLU A 83 -5.90 -6.10 -0.03
C GLU A 83 -4.80 -7.15 -0.07
N SER A 84 -3.81 -6.98 -0.94
CA SER A 84 -2.67 -7.88 -1.00
C SER A 84 -1.89 -7.88 0.31
N LEU A 85 -1.64 -6.69 0.87
CA LEU A 85 -0.94 -6.59 2.15
C LEU A 85 -1.74 -7.23 3.29
N LEU A 86 -3.06 -7.07 3.27
CA LEU A 86 -3.92 -7.71 4.28
C LEU A 86 -3.82 -9.24 4.21
N ARG A 87 -3.79 -9.80 2.99
CA ARG A 87 -3.61 -11.23 2.82
C ARG A 87 -2.24 -11.70 3.33
N GLN A 88 -1.19 -10.94 3.00
CA GLN A 88 0.16 -11.26 3.47
C GLN A 88 0.26 -11.18 4.98
N ALA A 89 -0.32 -10.15 5.57
CA ALA A 89 -0.31 -9.97 7.02
C ALA A 89 -1.09 -11.07 7.72
N SER A 90 -2.19 -11.52 7.12
CA SER A 90 -2.98 -12.63 7.65
C SER A 90 -2.18 -13.93 7.70
N LYS A 91 -1.49 -14.24 6.60
CA LYS A 91 -0.62 -15.42 6.54
C LYS A 91 0.51 -15.35 7.56
N TYR A 92 1.09 -14.18 7.74
CA TYR A 92 2.14 -13.98 8.73
C TYR A 92 1.63 -14.23 10.15
N LYS A 93 0.44 -13.75 10.46
CA LYS A 93 -0.19 -14.00 11.77
C LYS A 93 -0.47 -15.48 12.00
N GLU A 94 -0.96 -16.18 10.98
CA GLU A 94 -1.22 -17.61 11.08
C GLU A 94 0.05 -18.40 11.37
N LYS A 95 1.14 -18.07 10.70
CA LYS A 95 2.43 -18.72 10.93
C LYS A 95 2.91 -18.53 12.36
N GLN A 96 2.71 -17.33 12.91
CA GLN A 96 3.10 -17.06 14.29
C GLN A 96 2.22 -17.82 15.31
N LYS A 97 0.95 -17.97 15.01
CA LYS A 97 0.02 -18.69 15.88
C LYS A 97 0.30 -20.18 15.94
N ASN A 98 0.85 -20.74 14.90
CA ASN A 98 1.06 -22.20 14.78
C ASN A 98 2.41 -22.67 15.30
N ARG A 99 3.05 -21.86 16.12
CA ARG A 99 4.31 -22.24 16.79
C ARG A 99 4.07 -22.95 18.09
#